data_1b7dbe1ed6b64325750dea7143c0f07f
#
_entry.id   1b7dbe1ed6b64325750dea7143c0f07f
#
_cell.length_a   1.000
_cell.length_b   1.000
_cell.length_c   1.000
_cell.angle_alpha   90.00
_cell.angle_beta   90.00
_cell.angle_gamma   90.00
#
_symmetry.space_group_name_H-M   'P 1'
#
loop_
_entity.id
_entity.type
_entity.pdbx_description
1 polymer ?
#
loop_
_entity_poly.entity_id
_entity_poly.type
_entity_poly.pdbx_seq_one_letter_code
_entity_poly.pdbx_strand_id
1 'polypeptide(L)'
;MLNPQILDPLTETQLKDLIGCFENNSMMKSYPGRQFALDLVDAVDIVKDIIDNALGKDSWTVAGGNFFKTEVGYRVHADTGRDGPDNVLQTFVFPLEQEFRQGLVQVNPNRNRLLILKQQWKGPAAFFLHGEETEPNEYNVVVRDYEQEGVIGLENANYLDPLLVDYCPHLNMENFRGLSVDQQFIWIPGIPMTFPRNRLHVSSAFPRYGIRSKLGLSIFTSKK
;
A
#
# COMPACT_ATOMS: atom_id res chain seq x y z
N MET A 1 -1.04 -13.99 -11.22
CA MET A 1 -0.89 -13.12 -10.04
C MET A 1 -1.02 -13.97 -8.79
N LEU A 2 -0.21 -13.69 -7.78
CA LEU A 2 -0.29 -14.36 -6.48
C LEU A 2 -1.46 -13.79 -5.67
N ASN A 3 -2.05 -14.62 -4.81
CA ASN A 3 -2.96 -14.10 -3.77
C ASN A 3 -2.19 -13.24 -2.77
N PRO A 4 -2.86 -12.33 -2.04
CA PRO A 4 -2.22 -11.58 -0.96
C PRO A 4 -1.57 -12.53 0.05
N GLN A 5 -0.29 -12.29 0.39
CA GLN A 5 0.47 -13.14 1.31
C GLN A 5 1.63 -12.40 1.98
N ILE A 6 2.08 -12.95 3.10
CA ILE A 6 3.33 -12.58 3.76
C ILE A 6 4.47 -13.33 3.06
N LEU A 7 5.61 -12.66 2.94
CA LEU A 7 6.84 -13.21 2.36
C LEU A 7 7.87 -13.52 3.46
N ASP A 8 8.99 -14.11 3.05
CA ASP A 8 10.11 -14.37 3.95
C ASP A 8 10.62 -13.05 4.56
N PRO A 9 10.98 -13.06 5.86
CA PRO A 9 11.47 -11.86 6.54
C PRO A 9 12.75 -11.32 5.90
N LEU A 10 12.88 -9.99 5.91
CA LEU A 10 14.15 -9.34 5.61
C LEU A 10 15.21 -9.77 6.64
N THR A 11 16.45 -9.95 6.19
CA THR A 11 17.59 -10.01 7.10
C THR A 11 17.81 -8.66 7.77
N GLU A 12 18.49 -8.64 8.92
CA GLU A 12 18.86 -7.39 9.60
C GLU A 12 19.67 -6.45 8.68
N THR A 13 20.56 -7.01 7.86
CA THR A 13 21.34 -6.26 6.89
C THR A 13 20.44 -5.62 5.84
N GLN A 14 19.57 -6.39 5.19
CA GLN A 14 18.63 -5.85 4.20
C GLN A 14 17.74 -4.74 4.77
N LEU A 15 17.22 -4.94 5.99
CA LEU A 15 16.40 -3.93 6.66
C LEU A 15 17.17 -2.64 6.88
N LYS A 16 18.41 -2.72 7.40
CA LYS A 16 19.27 -1.57 7.63
C LYS A 16 19.65 -0.85 6.34
N ASP A 17 20.00 -1.60 5.31
CA ASP A 17 20.40 -1.05 4.01
C ASP A 17 19.20 -0.33 3.34
N LEU A 18 17.99 -0.87 3.41
CA LEU A 18 16.79 -0.21 2.90
C LEU A 18 16.46 1.09 3.66
N ILE A 19 16.64 1.13 4.98
CA ILE A 19 16.50 2.36 5.76
C ILE A 19 17.55 3.38 5.29
N GLY A 20 18.80 2.95 5.09
CA GLY A 20 19.86 3.79 4.55
C GLY A 20 19.55 4.33 3.15
N CYS A 21 18.96 3.53 2.26
CA CYS A 21 18.49 4.00 0.96
C CYS A 21 17.44 5.11 1.07
N PHE A 22 16.53 5.02 2.04
CA PHE A 22 15.56 6.10 2.29
C PHE A 22 16.25 7.37 2.81
N GLU A 23 17.12 7.28 3.82
CA GLU A 23 17.77 8.42 4.47
C GLU A 23 18.70 9.20 3.50
N ASN A 24 19.35 8.50 2.59
CA ASN A 24 20.28 9.07 1.61
C ASN A 24 19.64 9.33 0.23
N ASN A 25 18.32 9.25 0.11
CA ASN A 25 17.63 9.35 -1.16
C ASN A 25 17.70 10.76 -1.74
N SER A 26 18.16 10.88 -2.97
CA SER A 26 18.33 12.16 -3.68
C SER A 26 17.01 12.74 -4.21
N MET A 27 15.94 11.93 -4.28
CA MET A 27 14.65 12.29 -4.88
C MET A 27 13.53 12.32 -3.83
N MET A 28 13.72 13.14 -2.78
CA MET A 28 12.74 13.31 -1.71
C MET A 28 11.62 14.28 -2.08
N LYS A 29 10.38 13.90 -1.77
CA LYS A 29 9.19 14.78 -1.81
C LYS A 29 8.51 14.78 -0.45
N SER A 30 8.19 15.97 0.07
CA SER A 30 7.55 16.12 1.37
C SER A 30 6.19 16.80 1.24
N TYR A 31 5.22 16.26 1.97
CA TYR A 31 3.87 16.78 2.11
C TYR A 31 3.49 16.79 3.60
N PRO A 32 2.44 17.51 4.02
CA PRO A 32 1.99 17.45 5.41
C PRO A 32 1.75 16.01 5.89
N GLY A 33 2.50 15.57 6.90
CA GLY A 33 2.42 14.22 7.46
C GLY A 33 2.91 13.08 6.57
N ARG A 34 3.58 13.39 5.44
CA ARG A 34 4.09 12.36 4.49
C ARG A 34 5.39 12.79 3.84
N GLN A 35 6.28 11.83 3.65
CA GLN A 35 7.49 11.96 2.85
C GLN A 35 7.57 10.78 1.88
N PHE A 36 8.01 11.04 0.68
CA PHE A 36 8.25 10.01 -0.35
C PHE A 36 9.67 10.15 -0.88
N ALA A 37 10.32 9.02 -1.14
CA ALA A 37 11.61 8.95 -1.80
C ALA A 37 11.48 8.06 -3.04
N LEU A 38 11.89 8.57 -4.20
CA LEU A 38 11.55 8.00 -5.51
C LEU A 38 12.71 7.29 -6.21
N ASP A 39 13.93 7.43 -5.71
CA ASP A 39 15.07 6.65 -6.20
C ASP A 39 15.04 5.27 -5.56
N LEU A 40 14.89 4.24 -6.39
CA LEU A 40 14.70 2.86 -5.97
C LEU A 40 15.80 1.92 -6.44
N VAL A 41 16.81 2.40 -7.17
CA VAL A 41 17.78 1.52 -7.84
C VAL A 41 18.41 0.54 -6.85
N ASP A 42 19.07 1.05 -5.81
CA ASP A 42 19.74 0.21 -4.81
C ASP A 42 18.73 -0.63 -4.00
N ALA A 43 17.55 -0.07 -3.71
CA ALA A 43 16.52 -0.76 -2.96
C ALA A 43 15.97 -1.99 -3.70
N VAL A 44 15.80 -1.90 -5.00
CA VAL A 44 15.35 -3.04 -5.83
C VAL A 44 16.37 -4.16 -5.80
N ASP A 45 17.66 -3.84 -5.90
CA ASP A 45 18.75 -4.82 -5.85
C ASP A 45 18.77 -5.57 -4.50
N ILE A 46 18.56 -4.86 -3.39
CA ILE A 46 18.54 -5.45 -2.04
C ILE A 46 17.42 -6.49 -1.88
N VAL A 47 16.26 -6.26 -2.48
CA VAL A 47 15.08 -7.14 -2.32
C VAL A 47 14.78 -8.02 -3.54
N LYS A 48 15.64 -7.98 -4.54
CA LYS A 48 15.43 -8.67 -5.81
C LYS A 48 15.17 -10.16 -5.63
N ASP A 49 15.93 -10.84 -4.80
CA ASP A 49 15.78 -12.28 -4.56
C ASP A 49 14.42 -12.62 -3.94
N ILE A 50 13.87 -11.78 -3.07
CA ILE A 50 12.53 -11.96 -2.50
C ILE A 50 11.47 -11.89 -3.59
N ILE A 51 11.60 -10.91 -4.51
CA ILE A 51 10.67 -10.76 -5.63
C ILE A 51 10.83 -11.90 -6.64
N ASP A 52 12.07 -12.29 -6.97
CA ASP A 52 12.37 -13.41 -7.86
C ASP A 52 11.81 -14.75 -7.32
N ASN A 53 11.92 -14.98 -6.02
CA ASN A 53 11.34 -16.17 -5.37
C ASN A 53 9.80 -16.18 -5.46
N ALA A 54 9.18 -15.01 -5.36
CA ALA A 54 7.73 -14.89 -5.41
C ALA A 54 7.17 -14.98 -6.83
N LEU A 55 7.80 -14.35 -7.82
CA LEU A 55 7.28 -14.22 -9.18
C LEU A 55 7.96 -15.13 -10.21
N GLY A 56 9.13 -15.64 -9.89
CA GLY A 56 10.03 -16.31 -10.84
C GLY A 56 11.02 -15.33 -11.48
N LYS A 57 12.26 -15.77 -11.53
CA LYS A 57 13.35 -14.98 -12.12
C LYS A 57 13.03 -14.62 -13.57
N ASP A 58 13.35 -13.39 -13.95
CA ASP A 58 13.18 -12.86 -15.31
C ASP A 58 11.73 -12.76 -15.82
N SER A 59 10.71 -12.99 -14.98
CA SER A 59 9.29 -12.90 -15.36
C SER A 59 8.67 -11.51 -15.13
N TRP A 60 9.38 -10.61 -14.48
CA TRP A 60 8.88 -9.32 -14.04
C TRP A 60 9.83 -8.17 -14.34
N THR A 61 9.31 -6.98 -14.30
CA THR A 61 10.06 -5.72 -14.33
C THR A 61 9.49 -4.75 -13.30
N VAL A 62 10.30 -3.79 -12.86
CA VAL A 62 9.84 -2.70 -11.99
C VAL A 62 9.05 -1.70 -12.83
N ALA A 63 7.80 -1.51 -12.49
CA ALA A 63 6.93 -0.49 -13.09
C ALA A 63 6.99 0.84 -12.34
N GLY A 64 7.41 0.82 -11.08
CA GLY A 64 7.52 1.97 -10.21
C GLY A 64 7.54 1.57 -8.75
N GLY A 65 7.35 2.55 -7.90
CA GLY A 65 7.32 2.38 -6.46
C GLY A 65 7.81 3.64 -5.75
N ASN A 66 7.91 3.55 -4.46
CA ASN A 66 8.47 4.61 -3.62
C ASN A 66 8.74 4.12 -2.19
N PHE A 67 9.70 4.72 -1.54
CA PHE A 67 9.69 4.78 -0.09
C PHE A 67 8.62 5.77 0.38
N PHE A 68 8.02 5.49 1.51
CA PHE A 68 7.07 6.40 2.14
C PHE A 68 7.25 6.39 3.67
N LYS A 69 7.39 7.59 4.24
CA LYS A 69 7.24 7.81 5.68
C LYS A 69 5.94 8.57 5.89
N THR A 70 5.02 8.05 6.71
CA THR A 70 3.71 8.65 6.91
C THR A 70 3.31 8.66 8.37
N GLU A 71 2.67 9.77 8.77
CA GLU A 71 2.09 10.01 10.09
C GLU A 71 0.55 9.92 10.07
N VAL A 72 -0.03 9.61 8.90
CA VAL A 72 -1.48 9.52 8.69
C VAL A 72 -1.86 8.25 7.98
N GLY A 73 -3.08 7.76 8.19
CA GLY A 73 -3.66 6.68 7.40
C GLY A 73 -3.81 7.07 5.94
N TYR A 74 -3.81 6.09 5.05
CA TYR A 74 -3.97 6.34 3.62
C TYR A 74 -5.35 5.87 3.14
N ARG A 75 -5.86 6.50 2.09
CA ARG A 75 -7.18 6.21 1.50
C ARG A 75 -7.21 4.87 0.77
N VAL A 76 -8.40 4.46 0.35
CA VAL A 76 -8.58 3.32 -0.56
C VAL A 76 -8.00 3.65 -1.92
N HIS A 77 -7.17 2.76 -2.45
CA HIS A 77 -6.55 2.92 -3.77
C HIS A 77 -6.14 1.57 -4.37
N ALA A 78 -5.71 1.60 -5.63
CA ALA A 78 -5.02 0.52 -6.33
C ALA A 78 -3.77 1.07 -7.02
N ASP A 79 -2.76 0.23 -7.22
CA ASP A 79 -1.41 0.61 -7.67
C ASP A 79 -1.17 0.33 -9.17
N THR A 80 -2.21 0.32 -9.99
CA THR A 80 -2.09 -0.07 -11.41
C THR A 80 -1.22 0.87 -12.24
N GLY A 81 -1.26 2.17 -11.96
CA GLY A 81 -0.43 3.14 -12.67
C GLY A 81 -0.73 3.18 -14.18
N ARG A 82 0.32 3.40 -14.98
CA ARG A 82 0.22 3.47 -16.45
C ARG A 82 0.11 2.13 -17.16
N ASP A 83 0.41 1.03 -16.50
CA ASP A 83 0.58 -0.28 -17.18
C ASP A 83 -0.74 -0.88 -17.67
N GLY A 84 -1.86 -0.36 -17.16
CA GLY A 84 -3.16 -0.96 -17.40
C GLY A 84 -3.33 -2.32 -16.70
N PRO A 85 -4.57 -2.82 -16.62
CA PRO A 85 -4.88 -4.00 -15.79
C PRO A 85 -4.26 -5.31 -16.28
N ASP A 86 -3.94 -5.43 -17.57
CA ASP A 86 -3.46 -6.68 -18.17
C ASP A 86 -1.95 -6.91 -17.96
N ASN A 87 -1.20 -5.85 -17.72
CA ASN A 87 0.25 -5.90 -17.53
C ASN A 87 0.69 -5.91 -16.08
N VAL A 88 -0.18 -5.48 -15.16
CA VAL A 88 0.17 -5.43 -13.73
C VAL A 88 0.38 -6.82 -13.15
N LEU A 89 1.33 -6.95 -12.23
CA LEU A 89 1.56 -8.15 -11.44
C LEU A 89 1.25 -7.88 -9.97
N GLN A 90 2.25 -7.56 -9.17
CA GLN A 90 2.15 -7.46 -7.72
C GLN A 90 2.63 -6.11 -7.22
N THR A 91 2.04 -5.65 -6.13
CA THR A 91 2.64 -4.70 -5.21
C THR A 91 3.38 -5.49 -4.14
N PHE A 92 4.63 -5.16 -3.92
CA PHE A 92 5.43 -5.62 -2.79
C PHE A 92 5.55 -4.46 -1.80
N VAL A 93 5.18 -4.71 -0.56
CA VAL A 93 5.33 -3.74 0.54
C VAL A 93 6.29 -4.29 1.56
N PHE A 94 7.32 -3.52 1.85
CA PHE A 94 8.36 -3.82 2.83
C PHE A 94 8.20 -2.85 4.00
N PRO A 95 7.60 -3.26 5.12
CA PRO A 95 7.61 -2.49 6.36
C PRO A 95 9.04 -2.35 6.87
N LEU A 96 9.51 -1.12 7.09
CA LEU A 96 10.88 -0.83 7.50
C LEU A 96 10.96 -0.36 8.94
N GLU A 97 10.12 0.61 9.33
CA GLU A 97 10.09 1.16 10.68
C GLU A 97 8.67 1.45 11.15
N GLN A 98 8.54 1.53 12.48
CA GLN A 98 7.35 2.00 13.16
C GLN A 98 7.77 2.77 14.40
N GLU A 99 7.38 4.03 14.48
CA GLU A 99 7.64 4.89 15.63
C GLU A 99 6.37 5.00 16.51
N PHE A 100 6.56 5.01 17.81
CA PHE A 100 5.48 5.15 18.77
C PHE A 100 5.44 6.57 19.36
N ARG A 101 4.24 7.06 19.70
CA ARG A 101 4.08 8.32 20.41
C ARG A 101 4.55 8.14 21.85
N GLN A 102 5.42 9.04 22.30
CA GLN A 102 5.89 9.04 23.68
C GLN A 102 4.77 9.48 24.65
N GLY A 103 4.77 8.90 25.85
CA GLY A 103 3.85 9.30 26.92
C GLY A 103 2.42 8.77 26.82
N LEU A 104 2.09 7.91 25.86
CA LEU A 104 0.78 7.26 25.79
C LEU A 104 0.74 6.01 26.69
N VAL A 105 -0.35 5.89 27.44
CA VAL A 105 -0.60 4.75 28.35
C VAL A 105 -0.95 3.48 27.58
N GLN A 106 -1.50 3.61 26.37
CA GLN A 106 -1.89 2.47 25.54
C GLN A 106 -1.39 2.65 24.12
N VAL A 107 -0.51 1.76 23.69
CA VAL A 107 -0.07 1.59 22.31
C VAL A 107 -0.50 0.20 21.85
N ASN A 108 -1.17 0.12 20.71
CA ASN A 108 -1.57 -1.15 20.14
C ASN A 108 -1.00 -1.33 18.71
N PRO A 109 0.22 -1.87 18.57
CA PRO A 109 0.87 -2.06 17.27
C PRO A 109 0.09 -3.00 16.35
N ASN A 110 -0.69 -3.94 16.93
CA ASN A 110 -1.51 -4.86 16.14
C ASN A 110 -2.66 -4.18 15.39
N ARG A 111 -2.94 -2.91 15.69
CA ARG A 111 -3.92 -2.09 14.99
C ARG A 111 -3.33 -1.31 13.80
N ASN A 112 -2.01 -1.33 13.61
CA ASN A 112 -1.38 -0.83 12.40
C ASN A 112 -1.45 -1.89 11.31
N ARG A 113 -2.41 -1.75 10.40
CA ARG A 113 -2.70 -2.76 9.37
C ARG A 113 -2.78 -2.15 7.98
N LEU A 114 -2.43 -2.98 7.02
CA LEU A 114 -2.81 -2.85 5.62
C LEU A 114 -3.98 -3.79 5.36
N LEU A 115 -5.08 -3.25 4.90
CA LEU A 115 -6.30 -4.00 4.57
C LEU A 115 -6.37 -4.16 3.05
N ILE A 116 -6.45 -5.40 2.58
CA ILE A 116 -6.61 -5.74 1.16
C ILE A 116 -8.08 -6.09 0.94
N LEU A 117 -8.71 -5.43 -0.02
CA LEU A 117 -10.13 -5.60 -0.30
C LEU A 117 -10.34 -6.70 -1.34
N LYS A 118 -11.52 -7.30 -1.39
CA LYS A 118 -11.91 -8.25 -2.44
C LYS A 118 -12.00 -7.58 -3.80
N GLN A 119 -12.38 -6.32 -3.80
CA GLN A 119 -12.61 -5.53 -4.99
C GLN A 119 -11.31 -5.26 -5.76
N GLN A 120 -11.44 -5.19 -7.07
CA GLN A 120 -10.34 -4.95 -8.00
C GLN A 120 -10.65 -3.75 -8.89
N TRP A 121 -9.59 -3.04 -9.25
CA TRP A 121 -9.65 -2.00 -10.26
C TRP A 121 -9.22 -2.52 -11.62
N LYS A 122 -9.99 -2.24 -12.67
CA LYS A 122 -9.67 -2.59 -14.07
C LYS A 122 -9.61 -1.38 -14.99
N GLY A 123 -9.59 -0.20 -14.43
CA GLY A 123 -9.45 1.04 -15.21
C GLY A 123 -8.03 1.29 -15.71
N PRO A 124 -7.86 2.34 -16.53
CA PRO A 124 -6.63 2.61 -17.29
C PRO A 124 -5.49 3.23 -16.47
N ALA A 125 -5.74 3.72 -15.28
CA ALA A 125 -4.75 4.38 -14.42
C ALA A 125 -4.86 3.86 -12.99
N ALA A 126 -4.04 4.34 -12.07
CA ALA A 126 -4.22 4.03 -10.65
C ALA A 126 -5.55 4.60 -10.16
N PHE A 127 -6.26 3.80 -9.37
CA PHE A 127 -7.50 4.20 -8.74
C PHE A 127 -7.23 4.89 -7.40
N PHE A 128 -7.95 5.98 -7.13
CA PHE A 128 -8.03 6.60 -5.79
C PHE A 128 -9.48 6.93 -5.48
N LEU A 129 -9.97 6.47 -4.33
CA LEU A 129 -11.29 6.85 -3.87
C LEU A 129 -11.31 8.33 -3.51
N HIS A 130 -12.37 9.04 -3.96
CA HIS A 130 -12.52 10.48 -3.73
C HIS A 130 -12.50 10.84 -2.24
N GLY A 131 -11.91 11.96 -1.93
CA GLY A 131 -12.00 12.51 -0.59
C GLY A 131 -10.87 13.43 -0.16
N GLU A 132 -9.70 13.44 -0.78
CA GLU A 132 -8.62 14.36 -0.37
C GLU A 132 -7.55 14.50 -1.46
N GLU A 133 -7.21 15.75 -1.81
CA GLU A 133 -5.94 16.27 -2.31
C GLU A 133 -5.28 15.68 -3.56
N THR A 134 -5.88 14.73 -4.26
CA THR A 134 -5.29 14.19 -5.49
C THR A 134 -6.11 14.64 -6.69
N GLU A 135 -5.59 15.56 -7.47
CA GLU A 135 -6.18 15.90 -8.75
C GLU A 135 -5.98 14.72 -9.73
N PRO A 136 -6.98 14.38 -10.54
CA PRO A 136 -6.83 13.39 -11.61
C PRO A 136 -5.69 13.80 -12.56
N ASN A 137 -4.89 12.83 -12.97
CA ASN A 137 -3.82 13.04 -13.93
C ASN A 137 -3.59 11.76 -14.76
N GLU A 138 -2.59 11.78 -15.65
CA GLU A 138 -2.29 10.63 -16.51
C GLU A 138 -1.88 9.35 -15.78
N TYR A 139 -1.55 9.42 -14.48
CA TYR A 139 -1.15 8.28 -13.66
C TYR A 139 -2.25 7.76 -12.76
N ASN A 140 -3.28 8.59 -12.50
CA ASN A 140 -4.35 8.23 -11.57
C ASN A 140 -5.70 8.81 -12.00
N VAL A 141 -6.76 8.14 -11.56
CA VAL A 141 -8.14 8.65 -11.60
C VAL A 141 -8.66 8.73 -10.16
N VAL A 142 -9.44 9.77 -9.87
CA VAL A 142 -10.17 9.89 -8.61
C VAL A 142 -11.62 9.60 -8.88
N VAL A 143 -12.13 8.51 -8.34
CA VAL A 143 -13.48 8.02 -8.60
C VAL A 143 -14.40 8.37 -7.44
N ARG A 144 -15.54 8.99 -7.75
CA ARG A 144 -16.60 9.33 -6.78
C ARG A 144 -17.66 8.25 -6.69
N ASP A 145 -18.00 7.68 -7.84
CA ASP A 145 -18.98 6.63 -8.00
C ASP A 145 -18.33 5.44 -8.70
N TYR A 146 -17.77 4.55 -7.88
CA TYR A 146 -16.98 3.41 -8.37
C TYR A 146 -17.84 2.29 -8.94
N GLU A 147 -19.17 2.30 -8.76
CA GLU A 147 -20.06 1.34 -9.40
C GLU A 147 -20.04 1.45 -10.93
N GLN A 148 -19.75 2.64 -11.46
CA GLN A 148 -19.77 2.92 -12.89
C GLN A 148 -18.40 2.84 -13.56
N GLU A 149 -17.29 2.79 -12.81
CA GLU A 149 -15.98 3.20 -13.35
C GLU A 149 -14.92 2.10 -13.38
N GLY A 150 -15.30 0.85 -13.28
CA GLY A 150 -14.34 -0.25 -13.46
C GLY A 150 -13.85 -0.90 -12.16
N VAL A 151 -14.44 -0.61 -11.02
CA VAL A 151 -14.32 -1.42 -9.82
C VAL A 151 -15.19 -2.65 -9.97
N ILE A 152 -14.63 -3.83 -9.82
CA ILE A 152 -15.34 -5.10 -9.92
C ILE A 152 -15.35 -5.86 -8.60
N GLY A 153 -16.35 -6.72 -8.44
CA GLY A 153 -16.53 -7.54 -7.23
C GLY A 153 -17.17 -6.78 -6.08
N LEU A 154 -17.95 -5.72 -6.37
CA LEU A 154 -18.71 -5.00 -5.36
C LEU A 154 -19.71 -5.91 -4.69
N GLU A 155 -19.85 -5.78 -3.38
CA GLU A 155 -20.93 -6.33 -2.59
C GLU A 155 -22.24 -5.50 -2.80
N ASN A 156 -23.31 -5.88 -2.12
CA ASN A 156 -24.52 -5.06 -2.11
C ASN A 156 -24.19 -3.61 -1.67
N ALA A 157 -24.74 -2.62 -2.37
CA ALA A 157 -24.50 -1.20 -2.11
C ALA A 157 -24.82 -0.73 -0.67
N ASN A 158 -25.63 -1.48 0.06
CA ASN A 158 -25.91 -1.22 1.48
C ASN A 158 -24.93 -1.94 2.43
N TYR A 159 -24.07 -2.81 1.91
CA TYR A 159 -23.11 -3.51 2.73
C TYR A 159 -22.00 -2.57 3.20
N LEU A 160 -21.70 -2.61 4.48
CA LEU A 160 -20.62 -1.88 5.11
C LEU A 160 -19.82 -2.87 5.95
N ASP A 161 -18.57 -3.14 5.54
CA ASP A 161 -17.71 -4.10 6.21
C ASP A 161 -17.32 -3.61 7.61
N PRO A 162 -17.59 -4.39 8.68
CA PRO A 162 -17.23 -4.00 10.05
C PRO A 162 -15.74 -3.74 10.26
N LEU A 163 -14.87 -4.44 9.53
CA LEU A 163 -13.41 -4.22 9.62
C LEU A 163 -13.00 -2.86 9.05
N LEU A 164 -13.63 -2.41 7.96
CA LEU A 164 -13.38 -1.07 7.42
C LEU A 164 -13.83 0.00 8.40
N VAL A 165 -15.00 -0.17 9.00
CA VAL A 165 -15.51 0.75 10.04
C VAL A 165 -14.56 0.84 11.24
N ASP A 166 -14.08 -0.32 11.71
CA ASP A 166 -13.21 -0.40 12.89
C ASP A 166 -11.80 0.13 12.62
N TYR A 167 -11.20 -0.24 11.49
CA TYR A 167 -9.81 0.10 11.20
C TYR A 167 -9.60 1.44 10.49
N CYS A 168 -10.61 1.94 9.76
CA CYS A 168 -10.48 3.12 8.90
C CYS A 168 -11.40 4.30 9.28
N PRO A 169 -11.62 4.61 10.58
CA PRO A 169 -12.52 5.70 10.98
C PRO A 169 -12.00 7.11 10.64
N HIS A 170 -10.86 7.22 9.97
CA HIS A 170 -10.31 8.46 9.42
C HIS A 170 -10.88 8.81 8.04
N LEU A 171 -11.64 7.90 7.43
CA LEU A 171 -12.25 8.08 6.13
C LEU A 171 -13.78 8.16 6.25
N ASN A 172 -14.43 8.73 5.24
CA ASN A 172 -15.90 8.77 5.20
C ASN A 172 -16.46 7.36 4.96
N MET A 173 -17.31 6.88 5.86
CA MET A 173 -17.91 5.55 5.80
C MET A 173 -18.75 5.33 4.55
N GLU A 174 -19.40 6.36 4.01
CA GLU A 174 -20.16 6.24 2.77
C GLU A 174 -19.29 5.80 1.59
N ASN A 175 -17.99 6.11 1.63
CA ASN A 175 -17.03 5.67 0.64
C ASN A 175 -16.65 4.19 0.74
N PHE A 176 -17.15 3.46 1.75
CA PHE A 176 -16.87 2.03 1.94
C PHE A 176 -18.04 1.12 1.56
N ARG A 177 -19.17 1.68 1.19
CA ARG A 177 -20.34 0.88 0.80
C ARG A 177 -20.02 -0.01 -0.38
N GLY A 178 -20.37 -1.29 -0.26
CA GLY A 178 -20.07 -2.31 -1.28
C GLY A 178 -18.63 -2.82 -1.28
N LEU A 179 -17.72 -2.28 -0.43
CA LEU A 179 -16.36 -2.78 -0.28
C LEU A 179 -16.27 -3.77 0.88
N SER A 180 -15.45 -4.80 0.75
CA SER A 180 -15.23 -5.81 1.80
C SER A 180 -13.75 -6.19 1.91
N VAL A 181 -13.31 -6.45 3.14
CA VAL A 181 -11.95 -6.89 3.42
C VAL A 181 -11.81 -8.37 3.07
N ASP A 182 -10.75 -8.70 2.32
CA ASP A 182 -10.35 -10.07 2.02
C ASP A 182 -9.26 -10.52 3.00
N GLN A 183 -8.22 -9.70 3.14
CA GLN A 183 -7.10 -9.98 4.02
C GLN A 183 -6.64 -8.73 4.75
N GLN A 184 -5.96 -8.94 5.86
CA GLN A 184 -5.34 -7.87 6.64
C GLN A 184 -3.95 -8.29 7.10
N PHE A 185 -2.98 -7.41 6.89
CA PHE A 185 -1.60 -7.60 7.28
C PHE A 185 -1.24 -6.64 8.41
N ILE A 186 -0.70 -7.16 9.50
CA ILE A 186 -0.13 -6.33 10.57
C ILE A 186 1.17 -5.72 10.02
N TRP A 187 1.37 -4.44 10.28
CA TRP A 187 2.60 -3.74 9.93
C TRP A 187 3.71 -4.11 10.92
N ILE A 188 4.57 -5.03 10.53
CA ILE A 188 5.71 -5.49 11.33
C ILE A 188 6.99 -5.16 10.56
N PRO A 189 7.88 -4.28 11.07
CA PRO A 189 9.16 -4.01 10.42
C PRO A 189 9.92 -5.30 10.10
N GLY A 190 10.44 -5.39 8.88
CA GLY A 190 11.16 -6.55 8.38
C GLY A 190 10.29 -7.70 7.85
N ILE A 191 8.96 -7.61 7.93
CA ILE A 191 8.06 -8.65 7.40
C ILE A 191 7.38 -8.14 6.12
N PRO A 192 7.88 -8.51 4.94
CA PRO A 192 7.30 -8.08 3.68
C PRO A 192 5.96 -8.76 3.38
N MET A 193 5.16 -8.08 2.57
CA MET A 193 3.88 -8.60 2.07
C MET A 193 3.71 -8.27 0.59
N THR A 194 2.91 -9.09 -0.10
CA THR A 194 2.58 -8.85 -1.51
C THR A 194 1.11 -9.11 -1.79
N PHE A 195 0.58 -8.40 -2.78
CA PHE A 195 -0.79 -8.54 -3.28
C PHE A 195 -0.89 -8.05 -4.73
N PRO A 196 -1.90 -8.49 -5.51
CA PRO A 196 -2.11 -7.99 -6.87
C PRO A 196 -2.25 -6.47 -6.91
N ARG A 197 -1.52 -5.80 -7.79
CA ARG A 197 -1.52 -4.32 -7.93
C ARG A 197 -2.90 -3.73 -8.20
N ASN A 198 -3.79 -4.48 -8.83
CA ASN A 198 -5.15 -4.06 -9.11
C ASN A 198 -6.13 -4.26 -7.93
N ARG A 199 -5.71 -4.87 -6.83
CA ARG A 199 -6.55 -4.99 -5.62
C ARG A 199 -6.67 -3.64 -4.93
N LEU A 200 -7.88 -3.26 -4.59
CA LEU A 200 -8.10 -2.11 -3.73
C LEU A 200 -7.54 -2.41 -2.34
N HIS A 201 -6.90 -1.43 -1.75
CA HIS A 201 -6.33 -1.56 -0.41
C HIS A 201 -6.32 -0.23 0.33
N VAL A 202 -6.17 -0.30 1.65
CA VAL A 202 -6.25 0.86 2.52
C VAL A 202 -5.39 0.66 3.77
N SER A 203 -4.79 1.75 4.26
CA SER A 203 -4.07 1.76 5.53
C SER A 203 -5.03 2.06 6.68
N SER A 204 -4.91 1.34 7.79
CA SER A 204 -5.66 1.64 9.01
C SER A 204 -5.36 3.02 9.58
N ALA A 205 -6.23 3.50 10.48
CA ALA A 205 -6.05 4.74 11.24
C ALA A 205 -5.00 4.55 12.37
N PHE A 206 -3.82 4.05 12.06
CA PHE A 206 -2.78 3.69 13.01
C PHE A 206 -2.41 4.80 14.02
N PRO A 207 -2.50 6.11 13.70
CA PRO A 207 -2.21 7.16 14.68
C PRO A 207 -3.13 7.16 15.89
N ARG A 208 -4.36 6.65 15.74
CA ARG A 208 -5.32 6.51 16.86
C ARG A 208 -4.89 5.46 17.88
N TYR A 209 -3.97 4.58 17.49
CA TYR A 209 -3.50 3.46 18.31
C TYR A 209 -2.09 3.68 18.87
N GLY A 210 -1.65 4.94 18.91
CA GLY A 210 -0.38 5.34 19.51
C GLY A 210 0.84 5.23 18.62
N ILE A 211 0.65 4.93 17.34
CA ILE A 211 1.74 4.91 16.37
C ILE A 211 1.90 6.33 15.82
N ARG A 212 3.12 6.88 15.93
CA ARG A 212 3.45 8.22 15.43
C ARG A 212 3.63 8.22 13.93
N SER A 213 4.51 7.33 13.46
CA SER A 213 4.83 7.23 12.04
C SER A 213 5.18 5.80 11.66
N LYS A 214 5.13 5.52 10.36
CA LYS A 214 5.67 4.29 9.77
C LYS A 214 6.45 4.62 8.52
N LEU A 215 7.56 3.89 8.32
CA LEU A 215 8.38 3.89 7.11
C LEU A 215 8.18 2.57 6.37
N GLY A 216 8.01 2.63 5.07
CA GLY A 216 7.94 1.45 4.20
C GLY A 216 8.46 1.73 2.80
N LEU A 217 8.68 0.65 2.07
CA LEU A 217 8.98 0.65 0.65
C LEU A 217 7.87 -0.09 -0.09
N SER A 218 7.34 0.51 -1.15
CA SER A 218 6.47 -0.15 -2.12
C SER A 218 7.20 -0.31 -3.44
N ILE A 219 7.16 -1.52 -4.02
CA ILE A 219 7.66 -1.83 -5.37
C ILE A 219 6.50 -2.38 -6.18
N PHE A 220 6.23 -1.75 -7.32
CA PHE A 220 5.20 -2.15 -8.27
C PHE A 220 5.84 -2.93 -9.40
N THR A 221 5.33 -4.14 -9.66
CA THR A 221 5.88 -5.01 -10.69
C THR A 221 4.88 -5.20 -11.84
N SER A 222 5.42 -5.35 -13.05
CA SER A 222 4.68 -5.65 -14.26
C SER A 222 5.29 -6.85 -14.99
N LYS A 223 4.53 -7.46 -15.88
CA LYS A 223 5.03 -8.51 -16.76
C LYS A 223 6.17 -7.96 -17.63
N LYS A 224 7.17 -8.79 -17.82
CA LYS A 224 8.29 -8.51 -18.74
C LYS A 224 7.90 -8.74 -20.19
#